data_bb1edab02f4e8606b9c87672bc7ff6ea
#
_entry.id   bb1edab02f4e8606b9c87672bc7ff6ea
#
_cell.length_a   1.000
_cell.length_b   1.000
_cell.length_c   1.000
_cell.angle_alpha   90.00
_cell.angle_beta   90.00
_cell.angle_gamma   90.00
#
_symmetry.space_group_name_H-M   'P 1'
#
loop_
_entity.id
_entity.type
_entity.pdbx_description
1 polymer ?
#
loop_
_entity_poly.entity_id
_entity_poly.type
_entity_poly.pdbx_seq_one_letter_code
_entity_poly.pdbx_strand_id
1 'polypeptide(L)'
;MTLPSRLVRHRDGVPVYQYRSDFDTPPVSVVRTTTPDALLEHGIHIHDFPVLWYAAGSVYVVAPGTAVDPAEVPDRNSGAGVFFDPAALDGDGRSPWPAWQAHPLLFPFVHGLSGGLLQLEVPAERRPVWEAAINAIETELACRAQGYRQAVLAQLTLLLVDVARLASDVVDNLRRSGEPLLADVFAVIDRRHAEPMSLRDVASEVGMTPGHLTTVVRRRTGRTVQEWIIERRMAEARGLLADTDLPVAEVARRVGMSDPGYFSRQFRRTHGTSPRGWRGARG
;
A
#
# COMPACT_ATOMS: atom_id res chain seq x y z
N MET A 1 14.32 20.09 -7.07
CA MET A 1 14.76 18.77 -6.52
C MET A 1 14.11 17.71 -7.39
N THR A 2 14.90 16.96 -8.15
CA THR A 2 14.38 15.94 -9.07
C THR A 2 13.70 14.83 -8.26
N LEU A 3 12.48 14.45 -8.62
CA LEU A 3 11.81 13.28 -8.01
C LEU A 3 12.70 12.04 -8.19
N PRO A 4 12.99 11.27 -7.15
CA PRO A 4 13.80 10.06 -7.26
C PRO A 4 13.01 8.90 -7.85
N SER A 5 11.99 9.20 -8.65
CA SER A 5 11.17 8.22 -9.35
C SER A 5 11.70 8.00 -10.76
N ARG A 6 11.81 6.73 -11.15
CA ARG A 6 12.29 6.33 -12.47
C ARG A 6 11.15 5.74 -13.28
N LEU A 7 10.94 6.20 -14.51
CA LEU A 7 10.05 5.56 -15.47
C LEU A 7 10.57 4.13 -15.76
N VAL A 8 9.72 3.13 -15.53
CA VAL A 8 10.11 1.72 -15.71
C VAL A 8 9.33 1.02 -16.84
N ARG A 9 8.12 1.45 -17.11
CA ARG A 9 7.25 0.84 -18.13
C ARG A 9 6.06 1.74 -18.45
N HIS A 10 5.26 1.33 -19.44
CA HIS A 10 3.91 1.85 -19.66
C HIS A 10 2.88 0.74 -19.41
N ARG A 11 1.73 1.10 -18.87
CA ARG A 11 0.58 0.23 -18.70
C ARG A 11 -0.62 0.90 -19.40
N ASP A 12 -1.10 0.28 -20.48
CA ASP A 12 -2.18 0.81 -21.30
C ASP A 12 -1.92 2.27 -21.80
N GLY A 13 -0.65 2.55 -22.15
CA GLY A 13 -0.21 3.88 -22.57
C GLY A 13 0.12 4.85 -21.44
N VAL A 14 -0.19 4.51 -20.19
CA VAL A 14 0.09 5.35 -19.00
C VAL A 14 1.48 5.03 -18.44
N PRO A 15 2.35 6.02 -18.24
CA PRO A 15 3.69 5.79 -17.68
C PRO A 15 3.62 5.32 -16.22
N VAL A 16 4.46 4.33 -15.89
CA VAL A 16 4.60 3.79 -14.53
C VAL A 16 5.96 4.15 -13.98
N TYR A 17 5.97 4.83 -12.84
CA TYR A 17 7.15 5.26 -12.14
C TYR A 17 7.42 4.37 -10.93
N GLN A 18 8.71 4.06 -10.69
CA GLN A 18 9.18 3.31 -9.53
C GLN A 18 10.08 4.19 -8.66
N TYR A 19 9.93 4.05 -7.35
CA TYR A 19 10.81 4.65 -6.35
C TYR A 19 11.59 3.54 -5.66
N ARG A 20 12.92 3.66 -5.65
CA ARG A 20 13.80 2.78 -4.86
C ARG A 20 14.83 3.63 -4.16
N SER A 21 14.96 3.43 -2.88
CA SER A 21 16.03 4.02 -2.09
C SER A 21 17.32 3.23 -2.27
N ASP A 22 18.43 3.93 -2.32
CA ASP A 22 19.79 3.39 -2.35
C ASP A 22 20.71 4.32 -1.54
N PHE A 23 22.03 4.18 -1.71
CA PHE A 23 22.99 5.02 -0.99
C PHE A 23 22.81 6.51 -1.30
N ASP A 24 22.55 6.87 -2.55
CA ASP A 24 22.41 8.25 -3.01
C ASP A 24 20.96 8.76 -2.92
N THR A 25 20.00 7.87 -3.08
CA THR A 25 18.56 8.17 -3.06
C THR A 25 17.99 8.00 -1.67
N PRO A 26 17.46 9.06 -1.03
CA PRO A 26 16.86 8.94 0.29
C PRO A 26 15.60 8.06 0.26
N PRO A 27 15.23 7.44 1.40
CA PRO A 27 14.07 6.53 1.47
C PRO A 27 12.72 7.25 1.37
N VAL A 28 12.72 8.56 1.55
CA VAL A 28 11.54 9.42 1.48
C VAL A 28 11.90 10.67 0.68
N SER A 29 10.93 11.22 -0.04
CA SER A 29 11.03 12.54 -0.64
C SER A 29 9.73 13.31 -0.43
N VAL A 30 9.84 14.64 -0.36
CA VAL A 30 8.69 15.54 -0.26
C VAL A 30 8.65 16.44 -1.49
N VAL A 31 7.46 16.59 -2.06
CA VAL A 31 7.20 17.51 -3.18
C VAL A 31 6.10 18.46 -2.77
N ARG A 32 6.39 19.76 -2.83
CA ARG A 32 5.42 20.83 -2.62
C ARG A 32 4.90 21.35 -3.95
N THR A 33 3.62 21.62 -4.01
CA THR A 33 2.97 22.17 -5.21
C THR A 33 3.35 23.63 -5.51
N THR A 34 3.98 24.31 -4.56
CA THR A 34 4.56 25.65 -4.79
C THR A 34 5.75 25.64 -5.75
N THR A 35 6.25 24.44 -6.14
CA THR A 35 7.32 24.30 -7.13
C THR A 35 6.66 24.00 -8.48
N PRO A 36 6.55 24.98 -9.41
CA PRO A 36 5.73 24.88 -10.61
C PRO A 36 6.04 23.70 -11.55
N ASP A 37 7.26 23.20 -11.54
CA ASP A 37 7.77 22.27 -12.57
C ASP A 37 7.76 20.78 -12.19
N ALA A 38 7.48 20.43 -10.93
CA ALA A 38 7.77 19.06 -10.46
C ALA A 38 6.63 18.04 -10.69
N LEU A 39 5.38 18.48 -10.77
CA LEU A 39 4.21 17.60 -10.88
C LEU A 39 3.39 17.78 -12.15
N LEU A 40 3.49 18.94 -12.81
CA LEU A 40 2.61 19.32 -13.90
C LEU A 40 3.09 18.84 -15.29
N GLU A 41 4.35 18.46 -15.42
CA GLU A 41 4.93 17.97 -16.69
C GLU A 41 4.51 16.52 -17.01
N HIS A 42 4.01 15.79 -16.02
CA HIS A 42 3.58 14.42 -16.22
C HIS A 42 2.05 14.41 -16.24
N GLY A 43 1.43 14.16 -17.39
CA GLY A 43 0.01 13.86 -17.48
C GLY A 43 -0.39 12.69 -16.58
N ILE A 44 -1.48 12.02 -16.85
CA ILE A 44 -1.91 10.83 -16.10
C ILE A 44 -0.75 9.85 -15.99
N HIS A 45 -0.42 9.42 -14.77
CA HIS A 45 0.68 8.51 -14.49
C HIS A 45 0.36 7.55 -13.34
N ILE A 46 1.16 6.50 -13.20
CA ILE A 46 1.02 5.47 -12.16
C ILE A 46 2.29 5.45 -11.33
N HIS A 47 2.14 5.46 -10.00
CA HIS A 47 3.22 5.16 -9.07
C HIS A 47 3.21 3.68 -8.70
N ASP A 48 4.37 3.00 -8.80
CA ASP A 48 4.58 1.62 -8.30
C ASP A 48 5.07 1.64 -6.83
N PHE A 49 4.70 2.68 -6.10
CA PHE A 49 5.05 2.95 -4.70
C PHE A 49 3.97 3.85 -4.06
N PRO A 50 3.88 3.92 -2.71
CA PRO A 50 2.86 4.72 -2.02
C PRO A 50 3.14 6.20 -2.04
N VAL A 51 2.06 6.96 -2.01
CA VAL A 51 2.12 8.41 -1.83
C VAL A 51 1.11 8.81 -0.75
N LEU A 52 1.54 9.69 0.16
CA LEU A 52 0.65 10.49 1.00
C LEU A 52 0.58 11.88 0.41
N TRP A 53 -0.59 12.29 -0.03
CA TRP A 53 -0.82 13.66 -0.45
C TRP A 53 -1.60 14.40 0.66
N TYR A 54 -0.97 15.36 1.30
CA TYR A 54 -1.60 16.16 2.35
C TYR A 54 -1.96 17.54 1.81
N ALA A 55 -3.24 17.89 1.83
CA ALA A 55 -3.75 19.17 1.35
C ALA A 55 -5.06 19.54 2.06
N ALA A 56 -5.28 20.82 2.34
CA ALA A 56 -6.54 21.36 2.90
C ALA A 56 -7.04 20.63 4.15
N GLY A 57 -6.14 20.09 4.97
CA GLY A 57 -6.49 19.36 6.19
C GLY A 57 -6.98 17.93 5.94
N SER A 58 -6.80 17.41 4.74
CA SER A 58 -7.03 16.00 4.40
C SER A 58 -5.74 15.33 3.94
N VAL A 59 -5.61 14.03 4.19
CA VAL A 59 -4.58 13.20 3.58
C VAL A 59 -5.22 12.25 2.57
N TYR A 60 -4.68 12.24 1.38
CA TYR A 60 -5.02 11.31 0.31
C TYR A 60 -3.96 10.24 0.26
N VAL A 61 -4.38 9.02 0.56
CA VAL A 61 -3.52 7.83 0.51
C VAL A 61 -3.63 7.23 -0.88
N VAL A 62 -2.55 7.31 -1.67
CA VAL A 62 -2.50 6.76 -3.03
C VAL A 62 -1.83 5.41 -2.99
N ALA A 63 -2.61 4.38 -3.32
CA ALA A 63 -2.09 3.02 -3.40
C ALA A 63 -1.23 2.86 -4.67
N PRO A 64 -0.15 2.09 -4.60
CA PRO A 64 0.63 1.74 -5.79
C PRO A 64 -0.20 1.05 -6.86
N GLY A 65 0.12 1.37 -8.10
CA GLY A 65 -0.65 0.89 -9.24
C GLY A 65 -1.90 1.73 -9.56
N THR A 66 -2.19 2.76 -8.77
CA THR A 66 -3.27 3.72 -9.02
C THR A 66 -2.84 4.74 -10.08
N ALA A 67 -3.68 4.93 -11.09
CA ALA A 67 -3.49 6.03 -12.02
C ALA A 67 -3.87 7.35 -11.34
N VAL A 68 -2.97 8.30 -11.36
CA VAL A 68 -3.16 9.64 -10.79
C VAL A 68 -3.19 10.65 -11.91
N ASP A 69 -4.25 11.44 -11.98
CA ASP A 69 -4.28 12.66 -12.79
C ASP A 69 -3.88 13.83 -11.90
N PRO A 70 -2.70 14.46 -12.14
CA PRO A 70 -2.29 15.63 -11.38
C PRO A 70 -3.30 16.79 -11.51
N ALA A 71 -4.13 16.76 -12.58
CA ALA A 71 -5.17 17.75 -12.78
C ALA A 71 -6.32 17.64 -11.77
N GLU A 72 -6.55 16.44 -11.23
CA GLU A 72 -7.62 16.15 -10.28
C GLU A 72 -7.15 16.20 -8.82
N VAL A 73 -5.84 16.42 -8.56
CA VAL A 73 -5.31 16.51 -7.20
C VAL A 73 -5.86 17.75 -6.50
N PRO A 74 -6.52 17.60 -5.33
CA PRO A 74 -7.09 18.73 -4.61
C PRO A 74 -6.02 19.71 -4.13
N ASP A 75 -6.39 20.97 -4.09
CA ASP A 75 -5.59 22.09 -3.54
C ASP A 75 -4.12 22.11 -3.99
N ARG A 76 -3.94 22.22 -5.31
CA ARG A 76 -2.63 22.22 -5.98
C ARG A 76 -1.66 23.28 -5.47
N ASN A 77 -2.15 24.34 -4.82
CA ASN A 77 -1.34 25.48 -4.46
C ASN A 77 -0.75 25.40 -3.05
N SER A 78 -1.20 24.47 -2.21
CA SER A 78 -0.75 24.37 -0.81
C SER A 78 -0.46 22.95 -0.34
N GLY A 79 -0.56 21.94 -1.20
CA GLY A 79 -0.37 20.54 -0.85
C GLY A 79 1.09 20.10 -0.76
N ALA A 80 1.31 18.98 -0.07
CA ALA A 80 2.58 18.30 0.03
C ALA A 80 2.42 16.80 -0.26
N GLY A 81 3.19 16.27 -1.22
CA GLY A 81 3.29 14.85 -1.50
C GLY A 81 4.48 14.24 -0.77
N VAL A 82 4.23 13.22 0.04
CA VAL A 82 5.26 12.41 0.69
C VAL A 82 5.35 11.09 -0.06
N PHE A 83 6.46 10.91 -0.78
CA PHE A 83 6.77 9.73 -1.59
C PHE A 83 7.79 8.90 -0.84
N PHE A 84 7.62 7.59 -0.77
CA PHE A 84 8.55 6.77 -0.02
C PHE A 84 8.72 5.36 -0.59
N ASP A 85 9.91 4.81 -0.36
CA ASP A 85 10.20 3.41 -0.63
C ASP A 85 9.69 2.55 0.53
N PRO A 86 8.66 1.71 0.31
CA PRO A 86 8.12 0.87 1.39
C PRO A 86 9.14 -0.11 1.95
N ALA A 87 10.14 -0.51 1.15
CA ALA A 87 11.18 -1.41 1.62
C ALA A 87 12.04 -0.79 2.73
N ALA A 88 12.10 0.53 2.82
CA ALA A 88 12.87 1.22 3.86
C ALA A 88 12.20 1.17 5.25
N LEU A 89 10.92 0.82 5.33
CA LEU A 89 10.21 0.66 6.60
C LEU A 89 10.50 -0.68 7.29
N ASP A 90 10.95 -1.68 6.56
CA ASP A 90 11.41 -2.94 7.12
C ASP A 90 12.88 -2.79 7.50
N GLY A 91 13.20 -2.87 8.77
CA GLY A 91 14.51 -2.55 9.34
C GLY A 91 15.76 -3.17 8.68
N ASP A 92 15.59 -4.12 7.77
CA ASP A 92 16.64 -4.77 6.99
C ASP A 92 16.76 -4.25 5.56
N GLY A 93 15.96 -3.25 5.11
CA GLY A 93 16.01 -2.67 3.76
C GLY A 93 15.73 -3.64 2.62
N ARG A 94 15.06 -4.76 2.90
CA ARG A 94 14.95 -5.92 2.00
C ARG A 94 13.52 -6.31 1.61
N SER A 95 12.51 -5.59 2.13
CA SER A 95 11.13 -5.96 1.84
C SER A 95 10.65 -5.35 0.54
N PRO A 96 10.38 -6.18 -0.46
CA PRO A 96 9.68 -5.72 -1.63
C PRO A 96 8.20 -5.50 -1.28
N TRP A 97 7.66 -4.57 -1.99
CA TRP A 97 6.31 -4.10 -2.13
C TRP A 97 5.12 -4.86 -1.49
N PRO A 98 5.06 -6.16 -1.48
CA PRO A 98 3.94 -6.87 -0.90
C PRO A 98 3.97 -7.12 0.63
N ALA A 99 5.03 -6.74 1.36
CA ALA A 99 5.02 -6.72 2.84
C ALA A 99 4.01 -5.72 3.43
N TRP A 100 3.48 -4.83 2.61
CA TRP A 100 2.49 -3.83 2.99
C TRP A 100 1.22 -4.40 3.60
N GLN A 101 0.74 -5.52 3.05
CA GLN A 101 -0.49 -6.16 3.50
C GLN A 101 -0.36 -6.76 4.91
N ALA A 102 0.86 -7.13 5.29
CA ALA A 102 1.15 -7.62 6.63
C ALA A 102 1.61 -6.50 7.59
N HIS A 103 1.98 -5.33 7.06
CA HIS A 103 2.48 -4.23 7.88
C HIS A 103 1.31 -3.32 8.31
N PRO A 104 1.05 -3.16 9.63
CA PRO A 104 -0.11 -2.39 10.13
C PRO A 104 -0.16 -0.94 9.62
N LEU A 105 1.01 -0.32 9.39
CA LEU A 105 1.11 1.06 8.91
C LEU A 105 0.86 1.22 7.41
N LEU A 106 0.91 0.12 6.66
CA LEU A 106 0.73 0.13 5.21
C LEU A 106 -0.63 -0.40 4.78
N PHE A 107 -1.38 -1.00 5.72
CA PHE A 107 -2.74 -1.51 5.49
C PHE A 107 -3.68 -0.50 4.79
N PRO A 108 -3.72 0.79 5.14
CA PRO A 108 -4.58 1.76 4.48
C PRO A 108 -4.30 1.92 2.97
N PHE A 109 -3.05 1.73 2.53
CA PHE A 109 -2.68 1.84 1.11
C PHE A 109 -3.12 0.64 0.27
N VAL A 110 -3.33 -0.51 0.92
CA VAL A 110 -3.70 -1.75 0.24
C VAL A 110 -5.21 -1.88 0.15
N HIS A 111 -5.91 -1.41 1.17
CA HIS A 111 -7.35 -1.57 1.33
C HIS A 111 -8.13 -0.29 1.00
N GLY A 112 -7.49 0.68 0.36
CA GLY A 112 -8.11 1.92 -0.12
C GLY A 112 -9.34 1.62 -0.97
N LEU A 113 -10.41 2.31 -0.67
CA LEU A 113 -11.71 2.21 -1.33
C LEU A 113 -11.58 2.44 -2.85
N SER A 114 -12.52 1.91 -3.61
CA SER A 114 -12.69 2.01 -5.08
C SER A 114 -11.76 2.99 -5.80
N GLY A 115 -10.76 2.47 -6.53
CA GLY A 115 -9.88 3.27 -7.38
C GLY A 115 -8.46 3.49 -6.84
N GLY A 116 -8.11 2.95 -5.65
CA GLY A 116 -6.74 3.07 -5.11
C GLY A 116 -6.41 4.40 -4.46
N LEU A 117 -7.42 5.26 -4.24
CA LEU A 117 -7.31 6.53 -3.56
C LEU A 117 -8.21 6.52 -2.31
N LEU A 118 -7.63 6.73 -1.13
CA LEU A 118 -8.35 6.87 0.13
C LEU A 118 -8.17 8.30 0.65
N GLN A 119 -9.26 9.04 0.81
CA GLN A 119 -9.26 10.34 1.47
C GLN A 119 -9.60 10.18 2.96
N LEU A 120 -8.76 10.75 3.82
CA LEU A 120 -8.96 10.80 5.26
C LEU A 120 -8.90 12.24 5.73
N GLU A 121 -9.88 12.67 6.50
CA GLU A 121 -9.86 13.99 7.12
C GLU A 121 -8.93 13.97 8.34
N VAL A 122 -7.97 14.91 8.38
CA VAL A 122 -7.08 15.09 9.51
C VAL A 122 -7.75 16.03 10.51
N PRO A 123 -8.03 15.59 11.76
CA PRO A 123 -8.62 16.42 12.78
C PRO A 123 -7.85 17.73 12.97
N ALA A 124 -8.57 18.82 13.21
CA ALA A 124 -7.99 20.17 13.24
C ALA A 124 -6.81 20.29 14.23
N GLU A 125 -6.92 19.62 15.39
CA GLU A 125 -5.87 19.56 16.42
C GLU A 125 -4.62 18.77 15.97
N ARG A 126 -4.75 17.91 14.97
CA ARG A 126 -3.62 17.10 14.43
C ARG A 126 -2.93 17.76 13.25
N ARG A 127 -3.57 18.69 12.57
CA ARG A 127 -3.00 19.37 11.37
C ARG A 127 -1.64 20.02 11.63
N PRO A 128 -1.41 20.73 12.75
CA PRO A 128 -0.08 21.29 13.04
C PRO A 128 1.00 20.20 13.19
N VAL A 129 0.65 19.02 13.73
CA VAL A 129 1.58 17.90 13.87
C VAL A 129 1.96 17.34 12.50
N TRP A 130 0.99 17.23 11.56
CA TRP A 130 1.25 16.81 10.18
C TRP A 130 2.18 17.77 9.45
N GLU A 131 1.90 19.07 9.54
CA GLU A 131 2.73 20.11 8.93
C GLU A 131 4.14 20.10 9.53
N ALA A 132 4.28 19.99 10.84
CA ALA A 132 5.57 19.92 11.50
C ALA A 132 6.36 18.67 11.09
N ALA A 133 5.72 17.51 10.97
CA ALA A 133 6.38 16.27 10.53
C ALA A 133 6.85 16.36 9.08
N ILE A 134 6.03 16.91 8.16
CA ILE A 134 6.42 17.11 6.76
C ILE A 134 7.59 18.11 6.65
N ASN A 135 7.53 19.23 7.37
CA ASN A 135 8.61 20.22 7.42
C ASN A 135 9.90 19.62 8.00
N ALA A 136 9.81 18.76 9.02
CA ALA A 136 10.97 18.07 9.59
C ALA A 136 11.61 17.13 8.55
N ILE A 137 10.81 16.38 7.78
CA ILE A 137 11.32 15.53 6.69
C ILE A 137 12.06 16.40 5.67
N GLU A 138 11.49 17.52 5.23
CA GLU A 138 12.12 18.44 4.27
C GLU A 138 13.44 18.98 4.78
N THR A 139 13.49 19.38 6.06
CA THR A 139 14.69 19.91 6.70
C THR A 139 15.81 18.88 6.73
N GLU A 140 15.49 17.65 7.16
CA GLU A 140 16.46 16.55 7.21
C GLU A 140 16.98 16.18 5.80
N LEU A 141 16.10 16.16 4.79
CA LEU A 141 16.47 15.89 3.40
C LEU A 141 17.37 17.00 2.81
N ALA A 142 17.19 18.24 3.24
CA ALA A 142 17.99 19.38 2.80
C ALA A 142 19.37 19.40 3.48
N CYS A 143 19.42 19.20 4.81
CA CYS A 143 20.64 19.26 5.58
C CYS A 143 21.52 18.01 5.45
N ARG A 144 20.91 16.84 5.30
CA ARG A 144 21.56 15.51 5.21
C ARG A 144 22.62 15.29 6.30
N ALA A 145 22.33 15.77 7.51
CA ALA A 145 23.21 15.56 8.67
C ALA A 145 23.33 14.06 9.01
N GLN A 146 24.29 13.71 9.83
CA GLN A 146 24.47 12.33 10.30
C GLN A 146 23.15 11.83 10.92
N GLY A 147 22.64 10.68 10.47
CA GLY A 147 21.39 10.10 10.95
C GLY A 147 20.13 10.64 10.27
N TYR A 148 20.23 11.50 9.25
CA TYR A 148 19.06 12.06 8.57
C TYR A 148 18.10 11.02 8.03
N ARG A 149 18.59 9.87 7.55
CA ARG A 149 17.73 8.78 7.03
C ARG A 149 16.84 8.19 8.12
N GLN A 150 17.40 7.98 9.31
CA GLN A 150 16.66 7.50 10.47
C GLN A 150 15.63 8.53 10.94
N ALA A 151 16.01 9.81 10.98
CA ALA A 151 15.12 10.91 11.34
C ALA A 151 13.93 11.00 10.36
N VAL A 152 14.19 10.95 9.06
CA VAL A 152 13.17 10.97 8.00
C VAL A 152 12.22 9.77 8.14
N LEU A 153 12.75 8.56 8.36
CA LEU A 153 11.93 7.36 8.54
C LEU A 153 11.10 7.41 9.83
N ALA A 154 11.63 7.98 10.90
CA ALA A 154 10.88 8.17 12.14
C ALA A 154 9.67 9.10 11.94
N GLN A 155 9.86 10.24 11.25
CA GLN A 155 8.77 11.16 10.92
C GLN A 155 7.73 10.51 10.00
N LEU A 156 8.18 9.79 8.95
CA LEU A 156 7.27 9.02 8.10
C LEU A 156 6.47 7.99 8.90
N THR A 157 7.13 7.27 9.82
CA THR A 157 6.45 6.28 10.66
C THR A 157 5.34 6.92 11.50
N LEU A 158 5.57 8.10 12.07
CA LEU A 158 4.55 8.83 12.81
C LEU A 158 3.35 9.22 11.93
N LEU A 159 3.59 9.70 10.71
CA LEU A 159 2.52 9.99 9.75
C LEU A 159 1.74 8.72 9.37
N LEU A 160 2.42 7.60 9.14
CA LEU A 160 1.77 6.32 8.82
C LEU A 160 0.96 5.75 9.99
N VAL A 161 1.42 5.93 11.23
CA VAL A 161 0.64 5.58 12.43
C VAL A 161 -0.65 6.38 12.49
N ASP A 162 -0.58 7.69 12.21
CA ASP A 162 -1.79 8.53 12.14
C ASP A 162 -2.73 8.11 11.01
N VAL A 163 -2.20 7.85 9.81
CA VAL A 163 -3.00 7.32 8.69
C VAL A 163 -3.71 6.03 9.09
N ALA A 164 -3.00 5.11 9.76
CA ALA A 164 -3.59 3.84 10.20
C ALA A 164 -4.71 4.04 11.21
N ARG A 165 -4.56 5.00 12.15
CA ARG A 165 -5.60 5.36 13.12
C ARG A 165 -6.82 5.98 12.44
N LEU A 166 -6.59 6.98 11.58
CA LEU A 166 -7.66 7.63 10.81
C LEU A 166 -8.40 6.62 9.91
N ALA A 167 -7.68 5.70 9.27
CA ALA A 167 -8.28 4.66 8.46
C ALA A 167 -9.09 3.66 9.29
N SER A 168 -8.67 3.33 10.51
CA SER A 168 -9.43 2.47 11.43
C SER A 168 -10.77 3.13 11.81
N ASP A 169 -10.76 4.41 12.07
CA ASP A 169 -12.00 5.17 12.34
C ASP A 169 -12.94 5.18 11.13
N VAL A 170 -12.40 5.25 9.92
CA VAL A 170 -13.18 5.15 8.67
C VAL A 170 -13.76 3.75 8.50
N VAL A 171 -12.97 2.69 8.78
CA VAL A 171 -13.46 1.30 8.74
C VAL A 171 -14.59 1.08 9.77
N ASP A 172 -14.44 1.62 10.97
CA ASP A 172 -15.49 1.57 11.99
C ASP A 172 -16.71 2.44 11.63
N ASN A 173 -16.50 3.55 10.93
CA ASN A 173 -17.56 4.37 10.36
C ASN A 173 -18.23 3.70 9.14
N LEU A 174 -17.48 2.98 8.30
CA LEU A 174 -18.04 2.15 7.21
C LEU A 174 -18.95 1.06 7.77
N ARG A 175 -18.58 0.45 8.91
CA ARG A 175 -19.45 -0.48 9.64
C ARG A 175 -20.73 0.20 10.12
N ARG A 176 -20.67 1.48 10.52
CA ARG A 176 -21.82 2.28 11.00
C ARG A 176 -22.62 2.92 9.87
N SER A 177 -22.00 3.29 8.76
CA SER A 177 -22.62 4.12 7.69
C SER A 177 -23.09 3.35 6.44
N GLY A 178 -23.21 2.01 6.50
CA GLY A 178 -23.92 1.24 5.45
C GLY A 178 -23.07 0.41 4.49
N GLU A 179 -21.81 0.18 4.78
CA GLU A 179 -20.99 -0.82 4.07
C GLU A 179 -20.49 -1.95 5.00
N PRO A 180 -21.34 -2.46 5.93
CA PRO A 180 -20.93 -3.53 6.85
C PRO A 180 -20.51 -4.79 6.09
N LEU A 181 -21.10 -5.04 4.92
CA LEU A 181 -20.81 -6.21 4.10
C LEU A 181 -19.35 -6.31 3.70
N LEU A 182 -18.72 -5.24 3.23
CA LEU A 182 -17.30 -5.30 2.82
C LEU A 182 -16.39 -5.53 4.03
N ALA A 183 -16.67 -4.87 5.16
CA ALA A 183 -15.95 -5.10 6.40
C ALA A 183 -16.06 -6.56 6.86
N ASP A 184 -17.26 -7.15 6.77
CA ASP A 184 -17.48 -8.56 7.13
C ASP A 184 -16.78 -9.50 6.16
N VAL A 185 -16.81 -9.23 4.85
CA VAL A 185 -16.07 -10.01 3.84
C VAL A 185 -14.57 -10.02 4.14
N PHE A 186 -13.97 -8.85 4.38
CA PHE A 186 -12.54 -8.76 4.69
C PHE A 186 -12.20 -9.40 6.03
N ALA A 187 -13.04 -9.25 7.05
CA ALA A 187 -12.85 -9.92 8.34
C ALA A 187 -12.89 -11.45 8.22
N VAL A 188 -13.77 -11.99 7.37
CA VAL A 188 -13.82 -13.43 7.05
C VAL A 188 -12.54 -13.87 6.36
N ILE A 189 -12.09 -13.14 5.35
CA ILE A 189 -10.86 -13.44 4.61
C ILE A 189 -9.65 -13.42 5.56
N ASP A 190 -9.49 -12.39 6.38
CA ASP A 190 -8.38 -12.25 7.32
C ASP A 190 -8.35 -13.40 8.33
N ARG A 191 -9.48 -13.76 8.88
CA ARG A 191 -9.58 -14.83 9.88
C ARG A 191 -9.30 -16.22 9.30
N ARG A 192 -9.70 -16.48 8.06
CA ARG A 192 -9.75 -17.82 7.48
C ARG A 192 -8.86 -18.03 6.26
N HIS A 193 -8.03 -17.06 5.84
CA HIS A 193 -7.21 -17.18 4.62
C HIS A 193 -6.30 -18.42 4.60
N ALA A 194 -5.84 -18.88 5.79
CA ALA A 194 -4.99 -20.05 5.95
C ALA A 194 -5.74 -21.39 5.78
N GLU A 195 -7.08 -21.35 5.77
CA GLU A 195 -7.93 -22.54 5.58
C GLU A 195 -8.28 -22.72 4.09
N PRO A 196 -8.71 -23.94 3.68
CA PRO A 196 -9.39 -24.10 2.40
C PRO A 196 -10.64 -23.21 2.37
N MET A 197 -10.64 -22.20 1.54
CA MET A 197 -11.71 -21.20 1.47
C MET A 197 -12.02 -20.83 0.02
N SER A 198 -13.28 -20.76 -0.31
CA SER A 198 -13.82 -20.38 -1.61
C SER A 198 -14.73 -19.15 -1.49
N LEU A 199 -15.09 -18.55 -2.63
CA LEU A 199 -16.14 -17.53 -2.69
C LEU A 199 -17.45 -17.98 -2.01
N ARG A 200 -17.82 -19.28 -2.16
CA ARG A 200 -19.06 -19.82 -1.56
C ARG A 200 -19.01 -19.79 -0.04
N ASP A 201 -17.85 -20.10 0.55
CA ASP A 201 -17.68 -20.09 2.00
C ASP A 201 -17.78 -18.68 2.55
N VAL A 202 -17.14 -17.70 1.91
CA VAL A 202 -17.25 -16.28 2.29
C VAL A 202 -18.70 -15.80 2.15
N ALA A 203 -19.36 -16.13 1.02
CA ALA A 203 -20.74 -15.71 0.77
C ALA A 203 -21.71 -16.28 1.82
N SER A 204 -21.53 -17.55 2.18
CA SER A 204 -22.32 -18.22 3.23
C SER A 204 -22.16 -17.53 4.59
N GLU A 205 -20.92 -17.15 4.94
CA GLU A 205 -20.62 -16.56 6.24
C GLU A 205 -21.14 -15.12 6.38
N VAL A 206 -21.20 -14.38 5.27
CA VAL A 206 -21.80 -13.02 5.24
C VAL A 206 -23.28 -13.02 4.88
N GLY A 207 -23.93 -14.20 4.81
CA GLY A 207 -25.37 -14.31 4.55
C GLY A 207 -25.80 -13.93 3.13
N MET A 208 -24.93 -14.13 2.12
CA MET A 208 -25.21 -13.73 0.73
C MET A 208 -25.08 -14.88 -0.27
N THR A 209 -25.67 -14.70 -1.46
CA THR A 209 -25.40 -15.61 -2.57
C THR A 209 -24.05 -15.29 -3.22
N PRO A 210 -23.29 -16.29 -3.69
CA PRO A 210 -21.98 -16.08 -4.33
C PRO A 210 -22.00 -15.08 -5.51
N GLY A 211 -23.04 -15.14 -6.33
CA GLY A 211 -23.21 -14.24 -7.48
C GLY A 211 -23.40 -12.79 -7.06
N HIS A 212 -24.25 -12.55 -6.07
CA HIS A 212 -24.49 -11.20 -5.54
C HIS A 212 -23.24 -10.65 -4.86
N LEU A 213 -22.57 -11.46 -4.03
CA LEU A 213 -21.33 -11.07 -3.37
C LEU A 213 -20.23 -10.68 -4.39
N THR A 214 -20.05 -11.49 -5.45
CA THR A 214 -19.09 -11.18 -6.52
C THR A 214 -19.37 -9.83 -7.15
N THR A 215 -20.65 -9.57 -7.48
CA THR A 215 -21.05 -8.30 -8.11
C THR A 215 -20.79 -7.10 -7.22
N VAL A 216 -21.19 -7.20 -5.92
CA VAL A 216 -21.02 -6.10 -4.97
C VAL A 216 -19.56 -5.84 -4.69
N VAL A 217 -18.77 -6.87 -4.35
CA VAL A 217 -17.36 -6.71 -4.02
C VAL A 217 -16.59 -6.16 -5.22
N ARG A 218 -16.82 -6.71 -6.45
CA ARG A 218 -16.14 -6.24 -7.65
C ARG A 218 -16.49 -4.80 -7.99
N ARG A 219 -17.77 -4.40 -7.87
CA ARG A 219 -18.19 -3.03 -8.13
C ARG A 219 -17.57 -2.03 -7.15
N ARG A 220 -17.41 -2.43 -5.88
CA ARG A 220 -16.92 -1.57 -4.80
C ARG A 220 -15.40 -1.52 -4.70
N THR A 221 -14.71 -2.62 -5.03
CA THR A 221 -13.26 -2.76 -4.84
C THR A 221 -12.47 -2.93 -6.14
N GLY A 222 -13.16 -3.04 -7.28
CA GLY A 222 -12.53 -3.35 -8.57
C GLY A 222 -12.03 -4.80 -8.71
N ARG A 223 -12.11 -5.61 -7.64
CA ARG A 223 -11.57 -6.99 -7.55
C ARG A 223 -12.62 -7.98 -7.09
N THR A 224 -12.40 -9.24 -7.44
CA THR A 224 -13.25 -10.34 -6.97
C THR A 224 -12.85 -10.79 -5.56
N VAL A 225 -13.76 -11.45 -4.86
CA VAL A 225 -13.46 -12.08 -3.55
C VAL A 225 -12.29 -13.07 -3.66
N GLN A 226 -12.22 -13.82 -4.75
CA GLN A 226 -11.14 -14.78 -4.98
C GLN A 226 -9.77 -14.10 -5.12
N GLU A 227 -9.72 -12.96 -5.80
CA GLU A 227 -8.49 -12.16 -5.91
C GLU A 227 -8.05 -11.63 -4.54
N TRP A 228 -9.00 -11.20 -3.69
CA TRP A 228 -8.71 -10.78 -2.32
C TRP A 228 -8.18 -11.92 -1.44
N ILE A 229 -8.76 -13.11 -1.54
CA ILE A 229 -8.26 -14.30 -0.83
C ILE A 229 -6.82 -14.61 -1.25
N ILE A 230 -6.54 -14.62 -2.56
CA ILE A 230 -5.20 -14.89 -3.09
C ILE A 230 -4.22 -13.82 -2.61
N GLU A 231 -4.61 -12.58 -2.66
CA GLU A 231 -3.76 -11.46 -2.24
C GLU A 231 -3.38 -11.58 -0.75
N ARG A 232 -4.35 -11.86 0.12
CA ARG A 232 -4.09 -12.07 1.55
C ARG A 232 -3.14 -13.26 1.81
N ARG A 233 -3.33 -14.36 1.07
CA ARG A 233 -2.44 -15.53 1.14
C ARG A 233 -1.02 -15.22 0.67
N MET A 234 -0.88 -14.45 -0.39
CA MET A 234 0.44 -14.05 -0.91
C MET A 234 1.17 -13.13 0.06
N ALA A 235 0.46 -12.25 0.76
CA ALA A 235 1.02 -11.41 1.80
C ALA A 235 1.62 -12.24 2.94
N GLU A 236 0.84 -13.16 3.48
CA GLU A 236 1.30 -14.07 4.55
C GLU A 236 2.47 -14.95 4.09
N ALA A 237 2.39 -15.47 2.85
CA ALA A 237 3.45 -16.29 2.28
C ALA A 237 4.80 -15.58 2.24
N ARG A 238 4.79 -14.28 2.00
CA ARG A 238 6.02 -13.50 1.99
C ARG A 238 6.63 -13.35 3.37
N GLY A 239 5.83 -13.03 4.38
CA GLY A 239 6.29 -13.04 5.76
C GLY A 239 6.95 -14.36 6.11
N LEU A 240 6.26 -15.48 5.85
CA LEU A 240 6.80 -16.82 6.11
C LEU A 240 8.10 -17.12 5.33
N LEU A 241 8.18 -16.72 4.05
CA LEU A 241 9.41 -16.90 3.26
C LEU A 241 10.54 -16.01 3.73
N ALA A 242 10.21 -14.87 4.31
CA ALA A 242 11.14 -13.89 4.83
C ALA A 242 11.71 -14.32 6.20
N ASP A 243 10.85 -14.75 7.08
CA ASP A 243 11.16 -14.91 8.50
C ASP A 243 11.45 -16.35 8.90
N THR A 244 11.32 -17.31 7.94
CA THR A 244 11.51 -18.73 8.22
C THR A 244 12.22 -19.48 7.10
N ASP A 245 12.87 -20.60 7.45
CA ASP A 245 13.47 -21.55 6.50
C ASP A 245 12.51 -22.64 6.02
N LEU A 246 11.21 -22.46 6.23
CA LEU A 246 10.20 -23.44 5.85
C LEU A 246 10.29 -23.81 4.36
N PRO A 247 10.18 -25.09 3.99
CA PRO A 247 10.08 -25.47 2.58
C PRO A 247 8.94 -24.74 1.87
N VAL A 248 9.13 -24.39 0.59
CA VAL A 248 8.11 -23.68 -0.21
C VAL A 248 6.75 -24.38 -0.20
N ALA A 249 6.76 -25.72 -0.23
CA ALA A 249 5.54 -26.52 -0.13
C ALA A 249 4.83 -26.35 1.22
N GLU A 250 5.60 -26.24 2.30
CA GLU A 250 5.05 -26.01 3.64
C GLU A 250 4.48 -24.60 3.78
N VAL A 251 5.16 -23.58 3.21
CA VAL A 251 4.63 -22.22 3.13
C VAL A 251 3.30 -22.21 2.38
N ALA A 252 3.23 -22.85 1.21
CA ALA A 252 2.01 -22.97 0.43
C ALA A 252 0.86 -23.56 1.27
N ARG A 253 1.13 -24.66 1.99
CA ARG A 253 0.14 -25.31 2.86
C ARG A 253 -0.34 -24.38 3.98
N ARG A 254 0.58 -23.67 4.64
CA ARG A 254 0.26 -22.76 5.76
C ARG A 254 -0.61 -21.59 5.34
N VAL A 255 -0.46 -21.11 4.10
CA VAL A 255 -1.32 -20.05 3.58
C VAL A 255 -2.59 -20.56 2.89
N GLY A 256 -2.96 -21.82 3.12
CA GLY A 256 -4.20 -22.40 2.60
C GLY A 256 -4.17 -22.78 1.12
N MET A 257 -2.99 -23.02 0.55
CA MET A 257 -2.81 -23.44 -0.85
C MET A 257 -2.22 -24.85 -0.90
N SER A 258 -3.07 -25.83 -1.27
CA SER A 258 -2.68 -27.24 -1.28
C SER A 258 -1.76 -27.64 -2.44
N ASP A 259 -1.79 -26.91 -3.57
CA ASP A 259 -0.92 -27.13 -4.72
C ASP A 259 0.29 -26.18 -4.71
N PRO A 260 1.51 -26.67 -4.40
CA PRO A 260 2.72 -25.84 -4.39
C PRO A 260 3.09 -25.28 -5.77
N GLY A 261 2.69 -25.95 -6.85
CA GLY A 261 2.90 -25.48 -8.22
C GLY A 261 2.01 -24.27 -8.52
N TYR A 262 0.73 -24.37 -8.18
CA TYR A 262 -0.21 -23.25 -8.28
C TYR A 262 0.23 -22.09 -7.40
N PHE A 263 0.61 -22.36 -6.15
CA PHE A 263 1.19 -21.35 -5.25
C PHE A 263 2.37 -20.62 -5.89
N SER A 264 3.36 -21.36 -6.41
CA SER A 264 4.56 -20.75 -7.01
C SER A 264 4.23 -19.89 -8.23
N ARG A 265 3.26 -20.29 -9.05
CA ARG A 265 2.78 -19.48 -10.19
C ARG A 265 2.10 -18.20 -9.72
N GLN A 266 1.22 -18.28 -8.71
CA GLN A 266 0.54 -17.12 -8.15
C GLN A 266 1.54 -16.17 -7.49
N PHE A 267 2.47 -16.71 -6.71
CA PHE A 267 3.52 -15.92 -6.05
C PHE A 267 4.37 -15.15 -7.08
N ARG A 268 4.80 -15.83 -8.16
CA ARG A 268 5.54 -15.17 -9.23
C ARG A 268 4.71 -14.10 -9.95
N ARG A 269 3.42 -14.35 -10.19
CA ARG A 269 2.53 -13.36 -10.82
C ARG A 269 2.34 -12.13 -9.95
N THR A 270 2.24 -12.30 -8.64
CA THR A 270 2.02 -11.21 -7.69
C THR A 270 3.30 -10.43 -7.39
N HIS A 271 4.47 -11.12 -7.34
CA HIS A 271 5.72 -10.55 -6.83
C HIS A 271 6.84 -10.44 -7.87
N GLY A 272 6.60 -10.84 -9.10
CA GLY A 272 7.60 -10.79 -10.18
C GLY A 272 8.72 -11.83 -10.07
N THR A 273 8.86 -12.52 -8.92
CA THR A 273 9.89 -13.54 -8.70
C THR A 273 9.33 -14.81 -8.09
N SER A 274 10.07 -15.93 -8.19
CA SER A 274 9.63 -17.19 -7.57
C SER A 274 9.82 -17.16 -6.04
N PRO A 275 9.09 -18.01 -5.26
CA PRO A 275 9.30 -18.13 -3.81
C PRO A 275 10.76 -18.44 -3.43
N ARG A 276 11.44 -19.26 -4.22
CA ARG A 276 12.86 -19.55 -4.02
C ARG A 276 13.77 -18.37 -4.32
N GLY A 277 13.50 -17.66 -5.43
CA GLY A 277 14.23 -16.45 -5.79
C GLY A 277 14.05 -15.33 -4.77
N TRP A 278 12.85 -15.24 -4.20
CA TRP A 278 12.55 -14.34 -3.10
C TRP A 278 13.41 -14.60 -1.86
N ARG A 279 13.55 -15.86 -1.46
CA ARG A 279 14.41 -16.26 -0.34
C ARG A 279 15.89 -16.09 -0.64
N GLY A 280 16.34 -16.43 -1.87
CA GLY A 280 17.74 -16.35 -2.27
C GLY A 280 18.26 -14.92 -2.47
N ALA A 281 17.38 -13.92 -2.59
CA ALA A 281 17.79 -12.51 -2.61
C ALA A 281 18.24 -12.00 -1.21
N ARG A 282 18.25 -12.88 -0.20
CA ARG A 282 18.66 -12.63 1.20
C ARG A 282 20.02 -13.20 1.59
N GLY A 283 20.69 -13.95 0.69
CA GLY A 283 22.02 -14.54 0.91
C GLY A 283 23.13 -13.73 0.29
#